data_4077cebc77898fb18479232409916225
#
_entry.id   4077cebc77898fb18479232409916225
#
_cell.length_a   1.000
_cell.length_b   1.000
_cell.length_c   1.000
_cell.angle_alpha   90.00
_cell.angle_beta   90.00
_cell.angle_gamma   90.00
#
_symmetry.space_group_name_H-M   'P 1'
#
loop_
_entity.id
_entity.type
_entity.pdbx_description
1 polymer ?
#
loop_
_entity_poly.entity_id
_entity_poly.type
_entity_poly.pdbx_seq_one_letter_code
_entity_poly.pdbx_strand_id
1 'polypeptide(L)'
;MSSTTHSKPAGHKRSEPAARKPRTTKQANKYFELRRSSIQGKGAFATRPIKRGTRIIEYTGERISPEEADRRYDDGGMGRHHTFLFSVDSKVCIDAAVDGNDARFINHSCAPNCEAVDERKHIYIEAIRDIVPGEELTYDYQYERDGTEDEKWEKIYVCQCGAPTCRGTILAPKKKHGKK
;
A
#
# COMPACT_ATOMS: atom_id res chain seq x y z
N MET A 1 -64.38 6.48 44.38
CA MET A 1 -63.98 5.16 43.88
C MET A 1 -62.89 5.44 42.78
N SER A 2 -61.59 5.43 43.15
CA SER A 2 -60.49 5.77 42.28
C SER A 2 -59.77 4.49 41.93
N SER A 3 -59.73 4.17 40.61
CA SER A 3 -58.99 3.04 40.10
C SER A 3 -57.60 3.51 39.56
N THR A 4 -56.59 3.07 40.25
CA THR A 4 -55.20 3.34 39.89
C THR A 4 -54.70 2.21 38.99
N THR A 5 -54.41 2.50 37.70
CA THR A 5 -53.80 1.56 36.77
C THR A 5 -52.28 1.67 36.83
N HIS A 6 -51.63 0.59 37.25
CA HIS A 6 -50.16 0.45 37.23
C HIS A 6 -49.68 0.04 35.85
N SER A 7 -48.88 0.91 35.20
CA SER A 7 -48.16 0.56 33.95
C SER A 7 -46.83 -0.12 34.30
N LYS A 8 -46.58 -1.30 33.71
CA LYS A 8 -45.34 -2.05 33.76
C LYS A 8 -44.26 -1.37 32.90
N PRO A 9 -43.01 -1.27 33.35
CA PRO A 9 -41.91 -0.76 32.50
C PRO A 9 -41.47 -1.80 31.46
N ALA A 10 -41.28 -1.35 30.24
CA ALA A 10 -40.79 -2.15 29.11
C ALA A 10 -39.29 -2.52 29.31
N GLY A 11 -39.02 -3.80 29.23
CA GLY A 11 -37.66 -4.34 29.35
C GLY A 11 -36.77 -3.93 28.21
N HIS A 12 -35.67 -3.28 28.53
CA HIS A 12 -34.56 -3.02 27.59
C HIS A 12 -33.86 -4.33 27.23
N LYS A 13 -34.02 -4.77 25.97
CA LYS A 13 -33.19 -5.84 25.40
C LYS A 13 -31.79 -5.29 25.23
N ARG A 14 -30.82 -5.80 26.00
CA ARG A 14 -29.40 -5.58 25.78
C ARG A 14 -29.02 -6.28 24.47
N SER A 15 -28.56 -5.52 23.49
CA SER A 15 -27.93 -6.07 22.27
C SER A 15 -26.61 -6.75 22.66
N GLU A 16 -26.50 -8.04 22.34
CA GLU A 16 -25.26 -8.79 22.48
C GLU A 16 -24.15 -8.17 21.58
N PRO A 17 -22.91 -8.05 22.07
CA PRO A 17 -21.81 -7.57 21.25
C PRO A 17 -21.50 -8.60 20.15
N ALA A 18 -21.50 -8.12 18.90
CA ALA A 18 -21.12 -8.93 17.73
C ALA A 18 -19.77 -9.64 17.97
N ALA A 19 -19.75 -10.95 17.75
CA ALA A 19 -18.58 -11.78 17.90
C ALA A 19 -17.40 -11.23 17.05
N ARG A 20 -16.33 -10.80 17.74
CA ARG A 20 -15.06 -10.40 17.09
C ARG A 20 -14.55 -11.58 16.28
N LYS A 21 -14.44 -11.40 14.95
CA LYS A 21 -13.75 -12.35 14.07
C LYS A 21 -12.35 -12.64 14.64
N PRO A 22 -11.91 -13.91 14.64
CA PRO A 22 -10.59 -14.27 15.17
C PRO A 22 -9.53 -13.49 14.40
N ARG A 23 -8.64 -12.78 15.13
CA ARG A 23 -7.43 -12.19 14.56
C ARG A 23 -6.60 -13.34 14.00
N THR A 24 -6.55 -13.45 12.67
CA THR A 24 -5.58 -14.30 12.00
C THR A 24 -4.20 -13.92 12.52
N THR A 25 -3.51 -14.87 13.15
CA THR A 25 -2.11 -14.72 13.55
C THR A 25 -1.33 -14.36 12.27
N LYS A 26 -0.79 -13.14 12.21
CA LYS A 26 0.07 -12.71 11.11
C LYS A 26 1.20 -13.72 10.99
N GLN A 27 1.17 -14.54 9.95
CA GLN A 27 2.27 -15.43 9.64
C GLN A 27 3.46 -14.55 9.27
N ALA A 28 4.52 -14.59 10.10
CA ALA A 28 5.72 -13.80 9.86
C ALA A 28 6.26 -14.10 8.44
N ASN A 29 6.57 -13.08 7.67
CA ASN A 29 7.18 -13.30 6.35
C ASN A 29 8.55 -13.95 6.54
N LYS A 30 8.85 -14.99 5.74
CA LYS A 30 10.09 -15.73 5.87
C LYS A 30 11.33 -15.01 5.34
N TYR A 31 11.14 -13.94 4.55
CA TYR A 31 12.22 -13.22 3.87
C TYR A 31 12.58 -11.91 4.53
N PHE A 32 11.65 -11.22 5.18
CA PHE A 32 11.87 -9.89 5.75
C PHE A 32 11.13 -9.68 7.06
N GLU A 33 11.56 -8.66 7.77
CA GLU A 33 10.86 -8.10 8.93
C GLU A 33 10.61 -6.60 8.74
N LEU A 34 9.65 -6.05 9.48
CA LEU A 34 9.34 -4.63 9.42
C LEU A 34 10.16 -3.87 10.47
N ARG A 35 10.86 -2.82 10.03
CA ARG A 35 11.61 -1.88 10.87
C ARG A 35 11.26 -0.44 10.50
N ARG A 36 11.75 0.52 11.30
CA ARG A 36 11.73 1.93 10.90
C ARG A 36 12.63 2.13 9.68
N SER A 37 12.11 2.81 8.66
CA SER A 37 12.83 3.13 7.43
C SER A 37 13.32 4.58 7.45
N SER A 38 14.47 4.84 6.82
CA SER A 38 14.96 6.18 6.50
C SER A 38 14.26 6.77 5.27
N ILE A 39 13.63 5.92 4.43
CA ILE A 39 12.89 6.37 3.25
C ILE A 39 11.55 6.94 3.69
N GLN A 40 10.71 6.09 4.35
CA GLN A 40 9.43 6.54 4.89
C GLN A 40 8.89 5.55 5.94
N GLY A 41 8.48 6.05 7.10
CA GLY A 41 7.74 5.32 8.12
C GLY A 41 8.33 3.96 8.46
N LYS A 42 7.67 2.88 8.03
CA LYS A 42 8.14 1.50 8.12
C LYS A 42 8.69 1.04 6.77
N GLY A 43 9.69 0.15 6.81
CA GLY A 43 10.23 -0.54 5.66
C GLY A 43 10.34 -2.04 5.92
N ALA A 44 10.47 -2.81 4.85
CA ALA A 44 10.67 -4.25 4.88
C ALA A 44 12.16 -4.55 4.71
N PHE A 45 12.80 -5.19 5.70
CA PHE A 45 14.25 -5.45 5.70
C PHE A 45 14.52 -6.94 5.61
N ALA A 46 15.36 -7.35 4.66
CA ALA A 46 15.71 -8.76 4.45
C ALA A 46 16.31 -9.38 5.72
N THR A 47 15.79 -10.55 6.13
CA THR A 47 16.29 -11.30 7.30
C THR A 47 17.26 -12.42 6.91
N ARG A 48 17.38 -12.71 5.63
CA ARG A 48 18.24 -13.74 5.03
C ARG A 48 18.64 -13.37 3.62
N PRO A 49 19.65 -14.02 3.02
CA PRO A 49 19.95 -13.85 1.61
C PRO A 49 18.74 -14.19 0.74
N ILE A 50 18.42 -13.32 -0.23
CA ILE A 50 17.35 -13.52 -1.20
C ILE A 50 17.98 -13.52 -2.59
N LYS A 51 17.79 -14.59 -3.35
CA LYS A 51 18.34 -14.71 -4.69
C LYS A 51 17.51 -13.95 -5.71
N ARG A 52 18.14 -13.41 -6.75
CA ARG A 52 17.46 -12.86 -7.93
C ARG A 52 16.39 -13.83 -8.45
N GLY A 53 15.22 -13.30 -8.82
CA GLY A 53 14.06 -14.06 -9.29
C GLY A 53 13.24 -14.71 -8.17
N THR A 54 13.59 -14.48 -6.90
CA THR A 54 12.78 -14.99 -5.79
C THR A 54 11.51 -14.19 -5.65
N ARG A 55 10.36 -14.87 -5.69
CA ARG A 55 9.05 -14.30 -5.32
C ARG A 55 8.97 -14.20 -3.80
N ILE A 56 8.93 -12.96 -3.31
CA ILE A 56 9.06 -12.64 -1.88
C ILE A 56 7.69 -12.65 -1.19
N ILE A 57 6.72 -11.96 -1.77
CA ILE A 57 5.38 -11.80 -1.21
C ILE A 57 4.40 -11.35 -2.29
N GLU A 58 3.13 -11.75 -2.16
CA GLU A 58 2.04 -11.17 -2.93
C GLU A 58 1.58 -9.85 -2.29
N TYR A 59 1.30 -8.83 -3.09
CA TYR A 59 0.67 -7.59 -2.63
C TYR A 59 -0.84 -7.80 -2.55
N THR A 60 -1.39 -7.86 -1.34
CA THR A 60 -2.81 -8.14 -1.10
C THR A 60 -3.53 -6.98 -0.43
N GLY A 61 -4.84 -6.91 -0.64
CA GLY A 61 -5.74 -5.91 -0.07
C GLY A 61 -7.14 -6.05 -0.65
N GLU A 62 -8.01 -5.14 -0.29
CA GLU A 62 -9.33 -5.03 -0.90
C GLU A 62 -9.21 -4.62 -2.36
N ARG A 63 -9.95 -5.29 -3.26
CA ARG A 63 -10.02 -4.92 -4.68
C ARG A 63 -11.15 -3.94 -4.89
N ILE A 64 -10.83 -2.75 -5.36
CA ILE A 64 -11.76 -1.65 -5.57
C ILE A 64 -11.62 -1.09 -6.98
N SER A 65 -12.62 -0.34 -7.44
CA SER A 65 -12.50 0.40 -8.70
C SER A 65 -11.66 1.68 -8.52
N PRO A 66 -11.10 2.25 -9.60
CA PRO A 66 -10.41 3.54 -9.55
C PRO A 66 -11.29 4.65 -8.96
N GLU A 67 -12.58 4.70 -9.32
CA GLU A 67 -13.52 5.71 -8.81
C GLU A 67 -13.73 5.59 -7.29
N GLU A 68 -13.73 4.36 -6.77
CA GLU A 68 -13.79 4.12 -5.33
C GLU A 68 -12.48 4.53 -4.64
N ALA A 69 -11.33 4.29 -5.30
CA ALA A 69 -10.03 4.73 -4.81
C ALA A 69 -9.97 6.27 -4.71
N ASP A 70 -10.40 6.98 -5.76
CA ASP A 70 -10.47 8.44 -5.79
C ASP A 70 -11.39 8.97 -4.68
N ARG A 71 -12.54 8.33 -4.48
CA ARG A 71 -13.47 8.70 -3.41
C ARG A 71 -12.90 8.51 -1.99
N ARG A 72 -12.08 7.47 -1.79
CA ARG A 72 -11.45 7.19 -0.48
C ARG A 72 -10.27 8.11 -0.20
N TYR A 73 -9.55 8.47 -1.23
CA TYR A 73 -8.26 9.17 -1.15
C TYR A 73 -8.28 10.44 -1.98
N ASP A 74 -9.25 11.34 -1.65
CA ASP A 74 -9.36 12.65 -2.29
C ASP A 74 -8.07 13.47 -2.07
N ASP A 75 -7.37 13.72 -3.17
CA ASP A 75 -6.08 14.41 -3.19
C ASP A 75 -6.18 15.88 -2.73
N GLY A 76 -7.38 16.47 -2.75
CA GLY A 76 -7.61 17.86 -2.37
C GLY A 76 -7.43 18.19 -0.89
N GLY A 77 -7.45 17.17 0.00
CA GLY A 77 -7.40 17.34 1.45
C GLY A 77 -6.17 16.77 2.15
N MET A 78 -5.36 15.95 1.47
CA MET A 78 -4.21 15.29 2.09
C MET A 78 -2.91 16.06 1.83
N GLY A 79 -2.31 16.61 2.87
CA GLY A 79 -1.02 17.31 2.79
C GLY A 79 0.19 16.42 2.46
N ARG A 80 0.01 15.11 2.36
CA ARG A 80 0.98 14.11 1.89
C ARG A 80 0.23 12.89 1.38
N HIS A 81 0.47 12.52 0.11
CA HIS A 81 -0.06 11.29 -0.46
C HIS A 81 0.69 10.09 0.09
N HIS A 82 0.10 9.43 1.06
CA HIS A 82 0.58 8.15 1.57
C HIS A 82 -0.57 7.17 1.52
N THR A 83 -0.80 6.61 0.35
CA THR A 83 -1.80 5.58 0.14
C THR A 83 -1.12 4.21 0.02
N PHE A 84 -1.85 3.16 0.35
CA PHE A 84 -1.44 1.78 0.11
C PHE A 84 -2.15 1.22 -1.12
N LEU A 85 -2.40 2.09 -2.12
CA LEU A 85 -3.03 1.72 -3.37
C LEU A 85 -2.02 1.14 -4.35
N PHE A 86 -2.40 0.08 -5.04
CA PHE A 86 -1.68 -0.48 -6.18
C PHE A 86 -2.65 -0.58 -7.38
N SER A 87 -2.35 0.11 -8.47
CA SER A 87 -3.12 0.01 -9.71
C SER A 87 -2.77 -1.29 -10.42
N VAL A 88 -3.76 -2.17 -10.59
CA VAL A 88 -3.59 -3.46 -11.30
C VAL A 88 -3.85 -3.27 -12.79
N ASP A 89 -4.94 -2.60 -13.13
CA ASP A 89 -5.33 -2.24 -14.49
C ASP A 89 -6.29 -1.03 -14.46
N SER A 90 -6.84 -0.65 -15.63
CA SER A 90 -7.78 0.48 -15.73
C SER A 90 -9.11 0.29 -14.99
N LYS A 91 -9.36 -0.86 -14.37
CA LYS A 91 -10.63 -1.20 -13.71
C LYS A 91 -10.46 -1.61 -12.26
N VAL A 92 -9.26 -1.97 -11.84
CA VAL A 92 -9.01 -2.56 -10.52
C VAL A 92 -7.79 -1.96 -9.87
N CYS A 93 -7.96 -1.47 -8.65
CA CYS A 93 -6.90 -1.14 -7.69
C CYS A 93 -6.94 -2.10 -6.50
N ILE A 94 -5.81 -2.35 -5.87
CA ILE A 94 -5.70 -3.03 -4.58
C ILE A 94 -5.49 -1.97 -3.52
N ASP A 95 -6.41 -1.89 -2.55
CA ASP A 95 -6.29 -1.05 -1.36
C ASP A 95 -5.77 -1.89 -0.19
N ALA A 96 -4.47 -1.84 0.06
CA ALA A 96 -3.84 -2.59 1.14
C ALA A 96 -3.99 -1.94 2.52
N ALA A 97 -4.70 -0.82 2.64
CA ALA A 97 -5.15 -0.30 3.94
C ALA A 97 -6.23 -1.20 4.53
N VAL A 98 -7.02 -1.87 3.67
CA VAL A 98 -8.09 -2.80 4.06
C VAL A 98 -7.65 -4.23 3.71
N ASP A 99 -7.61 -5.10 4.72
CA ASP A 99 -7.20 -6.52 4.61
C ASP A 99 -5.83 -6.75 3.92
N GLY A 100 -4.98 -5.71 3.86
CA GLY A 100 -3.65 -5.77 3.26
C GLY A 100 -2.63 -6.50 4.15
N ASN A 101 -1.61 -7.05 3.50
CA ASN A 101 -0.47 -7.69 4.16
C ASN A 101 0.74 -6.75 4.30
N ASP A 102 1.88 -7.31 4.73
CA ASP A 102 3.09 -6.54 4.99
C ASP A 102 3.81 -6.05 3.72
N ALA A 103 3.40 -6.49 2.50
CA ALA A 103 3.91 -5.97 1.23
C ALA A 103 3.74 -4.45 1.09
N ARG A 104 2.68 -3.90 1.67
CA ARG A 104 2.39 -2.45 1.68
C ARG A 104 3.47 -1.59 2.32
N PHE A 105 4.37 -2.18 3.08
CA PHE A 105 5.50 -1.48 3.71
C PHE A 105 6.81 -1.61 2.93
N ILE A 106 6.79 -2.21 1.74
CA ILE A 106 7.94 -2.20 0.83
C ILE A 106 7.97 -0.84 0.15
N ASN A 107 8.99 -0.03 0.49
CA ASN A 107 9.08 1.37 0.07
C ASN A 107 9.52 1.51 -1.40
N HIS A 108 9.33 2.74 -1.92
CA HIS A 108 9.81 3.11 -3.24
C HIS A 108 11.33 3.35 -3.26
N SER A 109 11.99 2.95 -4.35
CA SER A 109 13.32 3.43 -4.70
C SER A 109 13.45 3.64 -6.22
N CYS A 110 14.21 4.69 -6.59
CA CYS A 110 14.62 4.91 -7.98
C CYS A 110 15.76 3.99 -8.45
N ALA A 111 16.41 3.28 -7.50
CA ALA A 111 17.38 2.20 -7.74
C ALA A 111 16.98 0.97 -6.92
N PRO A 112 15.87 0.30 -7.30
CA PRO A 112 15.25 -0.75 -6.50
C PRO A 112 16.03 -2.05 -6.51
N ASN A 113 15.74 -2.93 -5.55
CA ASN A 113 16.21 -4.32 -5.53
C ASN A 113 15.11 -5.35 -5.80
N CYS A 114 13.88 -4.87 -5.91
CA CYS A 114 12.71 -5.68 -6.28
C CYS A 114 11.93 -5.01 -7.41
N GLU A 115 11.02 -5.77 -8.01
CA GLU A 115 10.00 -5.29 -8.94
C GLU A 115 8.63 -5.85 -8.57
N ALA A 116 7.57 -5.19 -9.04
CA ALA A 116 6.20 -5.70 -8.95
C ALA A 116 5.85 -6.39 -10.26
N VAL A 117 5.47 -7.67 -10.17
CA VAL A 117 5.13 -8.53 -11.33
C VAL A 117 3.64 -8.84 -11.28
N ASP A 118 2.92 -8.51 -12.36
CA ASP A 118 1.54 -8.95 -12.57
C ASP A 118 1.52 -10.37 -13.14
N GLU A 119 0.89 -11.28 -12.42
CA GLU A 119 0.56 -12.61 -12.92
C GLU A 119 -0.96 -12.84 -12.77
N ARG A 120 -1.69 -12.73 -13.87
CA ARG A 120 -3.16 -12.91 -13.90
C ARG A 120 -3.88 -12.02 -12.89
N LYS A 121 -3.47 -10.75 -12.79
CA LYS A 121 -3.99 -9.74 -11.86
C LYS A 121 -3.65 -9.98 -10.38
N HIS A 122 -2.74 -10.88 -10.09
CA HIS A 122 -2.08 -10.99 -8.81
C HIS A 122 -0.74 -10.28 -8.88
N ILE A 123 -0.47 -9.43 -7.92
CA ILE A 123 0.76 -8.63 -7.89
C ILE A 123 1.75 -9.28 -6.93
N TYR A 124 2.92 -9.65 -7.44
CA TYR A 124 3.98 -10.25 -6.65
C TYR A 124 5.20 -9.34 -6.60
N ILE A 125 5.81 -9.22 -5.44
CA ILE A 125 7.09 -8.53 -5.30
C ILE A 125 8.20 -9.58 -5.45
N GLU A 126 9.07 -9.37 -6.46
CA GLU A 126 10.15 -10.28 -6.82
C GLU A 126 11.51 -9.57 -6.78
N ALA A 127 12.55 -10.29 -6.36
CA ALA A 127 13.92 -9.76 -6.33
C ALA A 127 14.52 -9.67 -7.74
N ILE A 128 15.00 -8.49 -8.15
CA ILE A 128 15.66 -8.28 -9.46
C ILE A 128 17.18 -8.46 -9.40
N ARG A 129 17.75 -8.57 -8.21
CA ARG A 129 19.15 -8.92 -7.93
C ARG A 129 19.26 -9.73 -6.65
N ASP A 130 20.43 -10.26 -6.37
CA ASP A 130 20.71 -10.82 -5.04
C ASP A 130 20.62 -9.73 -3.98
N ILE A 131 19.98 -10.05 -2.84
CA ILE A 131 19.76 -9.14 -1.71
C ILE A 131 20.39 -9.78 -0.48
N VAL A 132 21.19 -9.00 0.28
CA VAL A 132 21.83 -9.47 1.51
C VAL A 132 20.97 -9.17 2.74
N PRO A 133 21.14 -9.91 3.86
CA PRO A 133 20.43 -9.62 5.09
C PRO A 133 20.69 -8.17 5.56
N GLY A 134 19.64 -7.51 6.04
CA GLY A 134 19.69 -6.12 6.49
C GLY A 134 19.41 -5.08 5.41
N GLU A 135 19.41 -5.43 4.12
CA GLU A 135 18.97 -4.52 3.06
C GLU A 135 17.46 -4.24 3.17
N GLU A 136 17.07 -2.99 2.93
CA GLU A 136 15.66 -2.65 2.75
C GLU A 136 15.18 -3.09 1.37
N LEU A 137 14.06 -3.82 1.32
CA LEU A 137 13.38 -4.20 0.08
C LEU A 137 12.67 -2.97 -0.47
N THR A 138 12.87 -2.69 -1.75
CA THR A 138 12.28 -1.53 -2.42
C THR A 138 11.91 -1.89 -3.85
N TYR A 139 10.85 -1.28 -4.39
CA TYR A 139 10.52 -1.36 -5.81
C TYR A 139 10.19 0.02 -6.37
N ASP A 140 10.25 0.20 -7.70
CA ASP A 140 9.85 1.45 -8.33
C ASP A 140 8.33 1.49 -8.44
N TYR A 141 7.69 2.43 -7.75
CA TYR A 141 6.22 2.56 -7.75
C TYR A 141 5.67 2.94 -9.12
N GLN A 142 6.45 3.68 -9.92
CA GLN A 142 6.06 4.17 -11.24
C GLN A 142 4.65 4.79 -11.22
N TYR A 143 4.40 5.66 -10.24
CA TYR A 143 3.11 6.30 -10.10
C TYR A 143 2.73 6.99 -11.41
N GLU A 144 1.59 6.57 -11.98
CA GLU A 144 1.22 7.00 -13.33
C GLU A 144 1.08 8.51 -13.42
N ARG A 145 1.41 9.03 -14.62
CA ARG A 145 1.20 10.43 -14.99
C ARG A 145 0.05 10.47 -15.99
N ASP A 146 -1.00 11.22 -15.68
CA ASP A 146 -2.14 11.41 -16.56
C ASP A 146 -1.93 12.54 -17.59
N GLY A 147 -0.84 13.29 -17.45
CA GLY A 147 -0.49 14.41 -18.34
C GLY A 147 -1.06 15.75 -17.91
N THR A 148 -1.78 15.81 -16.79
CA THR A 148 -2.33 17.07 -16.23
C THR A 148 -1.43 17.60 -15.10
N GLU A 149 -0.37 16.86 -14.73
CA GLU A 149 0.49 17.23 -13.61
C GLU A 149 1.21 18.55 -13.85
N ASP A 150 0.99 19.46 -12.94
CA ASP A 150 1.76 20.69 -12.80
C ASP A 150 2.99 20.49 -11.89
N GLU A 151 3.78 21.53 -11.68
CA GLU A 151 4.95 21.49 -10.79
C GLU A 151 4.60 21.13 -9.33
N LYS A 152 3.32 21.24 -8.92
CA LYS A 152 2.89 20.91 -7.56
C LYS A 152 2.94 19.41 -7.33
N TRP A 153 2.63 18.58 -8.34
CA TRP A 153 2.67 17.13 -8.25
C TRP A 153 4.07 16.61 -7.90
N GLU A 154 5.10 17.18 -8.51
CA GLU A 154 6.50 16.83 -8.19
C GLU A 154 6.83 17.10 -6.71
N LYS A 155 6.22 18.12 -6.11
CA LYS A 155 6.39 18.48 -4.69
C LYS A 155 5.57 17.62 -3.75
N ILE A 156 4.44 17.11 -4.21
CA ILE A 156 3.57 16.21 -3.45
C ILE A 156 4.16 14.79 -3.42
N TYR A 157 4.63 14.31 -4.57
CA TYR A 157 5.17 12.96 -4.76
C TYR A 157 6.71 12.90 -4.65
N VAL A 158 7.26 13.57 -3.64
CA VAL A 158 8.71 13.61 -3.39
C VAL A 158 9.27 12.23 -3.06
N CYS A 159 10.35 11.84 -3.75
CA CYS A 159 11.11 10.64 -3.44
C CYS A 159 12.20 10.93 -2.39
N GLN A 160 12.30 10.06 -1.39
CA GLN A 160 13.30 10.12 -0.32
C GLN A 160 14.22 8.89 -0.31
N CYS A 161 14.33 8.14 -1.43
CA CYS A 161 15.07 6.87 -1.46
C CYS A 161 16.59 7.01 -1.26
N GLY A 162 17.16 8.21 -1.38
CA GLY A 162 18.58 8.46 -1.20
C GLY A 162 19.51 7.85 -2.25
N ALA A 163 18.96 7.23 -3.31
CA ALA A 163 19.77 6.62 -4.37
C ALA A 163 20.56 7.70 -5.15
N PRO A 164 21.81 7.44 -5.58
CA PRO A 164 22.58 8.37 -6.41
C PRO A 164 21.88 8.78 -7.72
N THR A 165 21.02 7.90 -8.23
CA THR A 165 20.21 8.10 -9.44
C THR A 165 18.78 8.50 -9.14
N CYS A 166 18.51 9.06 -7.95
CA CYS A 166 17.17 9.43 -7.52
C CYS A 166 16.55 10.47 -8.46
N ARG A 167 15.31 10.22 -8.91
CA ARG A 167 14.55 11.13 -9.77
C ARG A 167 13.97 12.34 -9.04
N GLY A 168 14.04 12.35 -7.70
CA GLY A 168 13.39 13.35 -6.85
C GLY A 168 11.89 13.13 -6.65
N THR A 169 11.28 12.21 -7.39
CA THR A 169 9.86 11.91 -7.33
C THR A 169 9.60 10.40 -7.47
N ILE A 170 8.47 9.91 -6.89
CA ILE A 170 7.98 8.54 -7.08
C ILE A 170 7.14 8.38 -8.36
N LEU A 171 6.86 9.49 -9.07
CA LEU A 171 6.15 9.46 -10.34
C LEU A 171 6.97 8.72 -11.41
N ALA A 172 6.29 8.12 -12.37
CA ALA A 172 6.91 7.50 -13.53
C ALA A 172 7.75 8.53 -14.32
N PRO A 173 8.82 8.12 -15.01
CA PRO A 173 9.58 9.00 -15.88
C PRO A 173 8.69 9.70 -16.91
N LYS A 174 8.93 10.99 -17.16
CA LYS A 174 8.22 11.71 -18.24
C LYS A 174 8.49 11.01 -19.58
N LYS A 175 7.43 10.71 -20.32
CA LYS A 175 7.59 10.17 -21.69
C LYS A 175 8.36 11.19 -22.52
N LYS A 176 9.48 10.78 -23.10
CA LYS A 176 10.19 11.63 -24.06
C LYS A 176 9.27 11.81 -25.26
N HIS A 177 8.75 13.02 -25.47
CA HIS A 177 8.10 13.35 -26.73
C HIS A 177 9.17 13.22 -27.83
N GLY A 178 9.06 12.16 -28.64
CA GLY A 178 9.88 12.04 -29.83
C GLY A 178 9.64 13.28 -30.69
N LYS A 179 10.70 14.08 -30.93
CA LYS A 179 10.65 15.09 -31.97
C LYS A 179 10.32 14.36 -33.28
N LYS A 180 9.13 14.62 -33.84
CA LYS A 180 8.81 14.28 -35.23
C LYS A 180 9.66 15.12 -36.16
#